data_1f9c152b6f9296599a9bd829ad1e0ad3
#
_entry.id   1f9c152b6f9296599a9bd829ad1e0ad3
#
_cell.length_a   1.000
_cell.length_b   1.000
_cell.length_c   1.000
_cell.angle_alpha   90.00
_cell.angle_beta   90.00
_cell.angle_gamma   90.00
#
_symmetry.space_group_name_H-M   'P 1'
#
loop_
_entity.id
_entity.type
_entity.pdbx_description
1 polymer ?
#
loop_
_entity_poly.entity_id
_entity_poly.type
_entity_poly.pdbx_seq_one_letter_code
_entity_poly.pdbx_strand_id
1 'polypeptide(L)'
;MSADDAADTAATTGGGELLTVESVDAYYGESHILRGLSMDVREGETCALLGRNGAGKTTTLRSISGARPPTIRDGTVRFRGEDVTDLETEDIAMKGVAIVPEERRVFPNLTVEENLHLAQVSRNRSNLFGRNLGKVRDTRPLEELYDTFPRLDERRGQDAGTLSGGEQQMLAIARALRQNPDLLMLDEPYEGLAPQIIEDVEDAIARINEEGTTILLVEQNAAAALQIADRSYIVDQGEIVFEGTATELREDDETRQRYLGV
;
A
#
# COMPACT_ATOMS: atom_id res chain seq x y z
N MET A 1 39.02 12.37 37.37
CA MET A 1 39.53 11.59 36.21
C MET A 1 38.35 10.84 35.64
N SER A 2 37.98 11.31 34.49
CA SER A 2 36.80 11.05 33.73
C SER A 2 36.69 9.60 33.28
N ALA A 3 35.53 9.01 33.33
CA ALA A 3 35.13 7.84 32.54
C ALA A 3 34.03 8.32 31.59
N ASP A 4 34.31 8.21 30.30
CA ASP A 4 33.48 8.57 29.19
C ASP A 4 32.22 7.72 29.13
N ASP A 5 31.13 8.44 29.06
CA ASP A 5 29.82 7.94 28.74
C ASP A 5 29.75 7.76 27.20
N ALA A 6 30.00 6.56 26.72
CA ALA A 6 29.76 6.21 25.32
C ALA A 6 28.30 5.76 25.18
N ALA A 7 27.43 6.74 24.89
CA ALA A 7 26.08 6.45 24.42
C ALA A 7 26.17 5.76 23.06
N ASP A 8 25.77 4.50 23.04
CA ASP A 8 25.58 3.68 21.85
C ASP A 8 24.37 4.23 21.09
N THR A 9 24.64 5.06 20.09
CA THR A 9 23.63 5.55 19.15
C THR A 9 23.44 4.47 18.10
N ALA A 10 22.48 3.58 18.32
CA ALA A 10 21.96 2.71 17.27
C ALA A 10 21.53 3.59 16.08
N ALA A 11 22.23 3.47 14.98
CA ALA A 11 21.94 4.17 13.74
C ALA A 11 20.61 3.66 13.20
N THR A 12 19.54 4.40 13.47
CA THR A 12 18.26 4.26 12.76
C THR A 12 18.51 4.74 11.33
N THR A 13 18.58 3.85 10.37
CA THR A 13 18.47 4.13 8.94
C THR A 13 17.02 4.54 8.65
N GLY A 14 16.60 5.71 9.13
CA GLY A 14 15.26 6.25 8.90
C GLY A 14 15.27 7.12 7.67
N GLY A 15 14.65 6.68 6.57
CA GLY A 15 14.16 7.55 5.50
C GLY A 15 13.21 8.61 6.10
N GLY A 16 13.07 9.79 5.45
CA GLY A 16 12.10 10.79 5.87
C GLY A 16 10.66 10.27 5.76
N GLU A 17 9.72 10.94 6.43
CA GLU A 17 8.29 10.63 6.31
C GLU A 17 7.83 10.83 4.86
N LEU A 18 7.34 9.76 4.22
CA LEU A 18 6.79 9.79 2.87
C LEU A 18 5.31 10.13 2.89
N LEU A 19 4.57 9.49 3.80
CA LEU A 19 3.14 9.70 4.03
C LEU A 19 2.92 10.03 5.50
N THR A 20 2.10 11.06 5.76
CA THR A 20 1.65 11.41 7.11
C THR A 20 0.13 11.58 7.10
N VAL A 21 -0.55 10.93 8.02
CA VAL A 21 -1.98 11.07 8.27
C VAL A 21 -2.12 11.62 9.69
N GLU A 22 -2.72 12.81 9.82
CA GLU A 22 -2.79 13.54 11.11
C GLU A 22 -4.25 13.75 11.50
N SER A 23 -4.67 13.08 12.57
CA SER A 23 -5.99 13.24 13.21
C SER A 23 -7.17 13.21 12.25
N VAL A 24 -7.17 12.26 11.30
CA VAL A 24 -8.19 12.19 10.25
C VAL A 24 -9.50 11.64 10.78
N ASP A 25 -10.56 12.46 10.61
CA ASP A 25 -11.96 12.08 10.79
C ASP A 25 -12.63 11.85 9.44
N ALA A 26 -13.03 10.60 9.13
CA ALA A 26 -13.60 10.24 7.84
C ALA A 26 -15.00 9.62 7.98
N TYR A 27 -15.90 10.01 7.04
CA TYR A 27 -17.32 9.71 7.12
C TYR A 27 -17.87 9.11 5.82
N TYR A 28 -18.80 8.17 5.94
CA TYR A 28 -19.73 7.75 4.88
C TYR A 28 -21.10 8.32 5.19
N GLY A 29 -21.46 9.44 4.56
CA GLY A 29 -22.64 10.22 4.95
C GLY A 29 -22.50 10.70 6.39
N GLU A 30 -23.37 10.24 7.29
CA GLU A 30 -23.31 10.56 8.73
C GLU A 30 -22.55 9.51 9.56
N SER A 31 -22.14 8.38 8.96
CA SER A 31 -21.41 7.35 9.68
C SER A 31 -19.94 7.73 9.85
N HIS A 32 -19.52 7.97 11.08
CA HIS A 32 -18.13 8.29 11.47
C HIS A 32 -17.31 7.01 11.54
N ILE A 33 -16.39 6.81 10.61
CA ILE A 33 -15.61 5.57 10.49
C ILE A 33 -14.19 5.74 11.01
N LEU A 34 -13.46 6.79 10.59
CA LEU A 34 -12.16 7.10 11.18
C LEU A 34 -12.31 8.23 12.19
N ARG A 35 -11.64 8.10 13.34
CA ARG A 35 -11.83 8.93 14.52
C ARG A 35 -10.48 9.47 14.99
N GLY A 36 -10.04 10.58 14.41
CA GLY A 36 -8.75 11.17 14.74
C GLY A 36 -7.57 10.25 14.39
N LEU A 37 -7.72 9.41 13.33
CA LEU A 37 -6.70 8.45 12.96
C LEU A 37 -5.40 9.16 12.58
N SER A 38 -4.28 8.75 13.21
CA SER A 38 -2.95 9.27 12.92
C SER A 38 -1.97 8.13 12.68
N MET A 39 -1.18 8.22 11.59
CA MET A 39 -0.12 7.29 11.24
C MET A 39 0.87 7.92 10.27
N ASP A 40 2.08 7.39 10.20
CA ASP A 40 3.07 7.76 9.20
C ASP A 40 3.62 6.53 8.47
N VAL A 41 4.13 6.74 7.26
CA VAL A 41 4.89 5.74 6.51
C VAL A 41 6.19 6.39 6.03
N ARG A 42 7.33 5.74 6.32
CA ARG A 42 8.66 6.24 5.98
C ARG A 42 9.08 5.78 4.60
N GLU A 43 9.93 6.55 3.95
CA GLU A 43 10.45 6.21 2.63
C GLU A 43 11.27 4.91 2.68
N GLY A 44 10.94 3.95 1.79
CA GLY A 44 11.62 2.67 1.65
C GLY A 44 11.20 1.59 2.65
N GLU A 45 10.26 1.85 3.58
CA GLU A 45 9.78 0.81 4.49
C GLU A 45 8.58 0.04 3.92
N THR A 46 8.36 -1.17 4.42
CA THR A 46 7.09 -1.88 4.37
C THR A 46 6.36 -1.68 5.69
N CYS A 47 5.29 -0.88 5.67
CA CYS A 47 4.44 -0.61 6.83
C CYS A 47 3.14 -1.42 6.76
N ALA A 48 2.78 -2.15 7.82
CA ALA A 48 1.54 -2.90 7.89
C ALA A 48 0.45 -2.13 8.68
N LEU A 49 -0.74 -2.00 8.11
CA LEU A 49 -1.94 -1.55 8.81
C LEU A 49 -2.86 -2.76 9.04
N LEU A 50 -2.93 -3.22 10.26
CA LEU A 50 -3.63 -4.44 10.67
C LEU A 50 -4.95 -4.10 11.35
N GLY A 51 -5.91 -5.01 11.31
CA GLY A 51 -7.19 -4.85 12.00
C GLY A 51 -8.25 -5.82 11.51
N ARG A 52 -9.29 -5.99 12.31
CA ARG A 52 -10.45 -6.83 11.95
C ARG A 52 -11.25 -6.22 10.80
N ASN A 53 -12.16 -7.01 10.22
CA ASN A 53 -13.12 -6.50 9.24
C ASN A 53 -13.99 -5.40 9.87
N GLY A 54 -14.15 -4.29 9.13
CA GLY A 54 -14.89 -3.12 9.60
C GLY A 54 -14.11 -2.19 10.55
N ALA A 55 -12.83 -2.47 10.85
CA ALA A 55 -12.03 -1.63 11.75
C ALA A 55 -11.68 -0.24 11.18
N GLY A 56 -11.77 -0.06 9.84
CA GLY A 56 -11.44 1.21 9.17
C GLY A 56 -10.31 1.13 8.15
N LYS A 57 -9.70 -0.05 7.94
CA LYS A 57 -8.54 -0.26 7.05
C LYS A 57 -8.74 0.31 5.64
N THR A 58 -9.72 -0.21 4.90
CA THR A 58 -10.04 0.26 3.53
C THR A 58 -10.46 1.73 3.52
N THR A 59 -11.11 2.22 4.59
CA THR A 59 -11.45 3.65 4.72
C THR A 59 -10.19 4.49 4.81
N THR A 60 -9.18 4.04 5.54
CA THR A 60 -7.86 4.70 5.63
C THR A 60 -7.20 4.77 4.25
N LEU A 61 -7.13 3.66 3.51
CA LEU A 61 -6.57 3.65 2.14
C LEU A 61 -7.33 4.59 1.20
N ARG A 62 -8.67 4.58 1.27
CA ARG A 62 -9.51 5.46 0.45
C ARG A 62 -9.29 6.93 0.79
N SER A 63 -9.14 7.27 2.08
CA SER A 63 -8.81 8.62 2.53
C SER A 63 -7.45 9.07 2.00
N ILE A 64 -6.43 8.23 2.07
CA ILE A 64 -5.08 8.52 1.55
C ILE A 64 -5.10 8.69 0.03
N SER A 65 -5.84 7.85 -0.70
CA SER A 65 -5.91 7.89 -2.17
C SER A 65 -6.86 8.94 -2.74
N GLY A 66 -7.55 9.72 -1.92
CA GLY A 66 -8.55 10.71 -2.37
C GLY A 66 -9.81 10.09 -2.97
N ALA A 67 -10.03 8.77 -2.77
CA ALA A 67 -11.22 8.09 -3.28
C ALA A 67 -12.45 8.50 -2.46
N ARG A 68 -13.53 8.86 -3.15
CA ARG A 68 -14.79 9.28 -2.50
C ARG A 68 -15.94 8.32 -2.84
N PRO A 69 -16.81 7.97 -1.86
CA PRO A 69 -16.65 8.19 -0.43
C PRO A 69 -15.45 7.38 0.13
N PRO A 70 -14.88 7.67 1.30
CA PRO A 70 -15.34 8.54 2.37
C PRO A 70 -15.08 10.04 2.13
N THR A 71 -15.64 10.89 3.02
CA THR A 71 -15.31 12.33 3.09
C THR A 71 -14.53 12.59 4.37
N ILE A 72 -13.34 13.18 4.26
CA ILE A 72 -12.58 13.70 5.40
C ILE A 72 -13.24 14.99 5.83
N ARG A 73 -13.59 15.11 7.12
CA ARG A 73 -14.20 16.32 7.70
C ARG A 73 -13.23 17.08 8.61
N ASP A 74 -12.23 16.40 9.14
CA ASP A 74 -11.15 16.99 9.96
C ASP A 74 -9.87 16.19 9.79
N GLY A 75 -8.71 16.81 10.11
CA GLY A 75 -7.40 16.22 9.94
C GLY A 75 -6.79 16.46 8.56
N THR A 76 -5.57 15.98 8.36
CA THR A 76 -4.81 16.17 7.11
C THR A 76 -4.11 14.89 6.67
N VAL A 77 -3.98 14.74 5.35
CA VAL A 77 -3.15 13.73 4.70
C VAL A 77 -2.05 14.46 3.93
N ARG A 78 -0.79 14.15 4.22
CA ARG A 78 0.37 14.73 3.53
C ARG A 78 1.16 13.63 2.82
N PHE A 79 1.54 13.89 1.59
CA PHE A 79 2.45 13.03 0.84
C PHE A 79 3.69 13.83 0.44
N ARG A 80 4.89 13.39 0.89
CA ARG A 80 6.15 14.14 0.74
C ARG A 80 6.07 15.56 1.32
N GLY A 81 5.37 15.70 2.45
CA GLY A 81 5.15 16.99 3.11
C GLY A 81 4.11 17.89 2.45
N GLU A 82 3.59 17.54 1.27
CA GLU A 82 2.55 18.28 0.58
C GLU A 82 1.16 17.80 1.02
N ASP A 83 0.27 18.74 1.37
CA ASP A 83 -1.12 18.42 1.72
C ASP A 83 -1.88 17.92 0.48
N VAL A 84 -2.43 16.72 0.60
CA VAL A 84 -3.18 16.05 -0.47
C VAL A 84 -4.63 15.75 -0.07
N THR A 85 -5.08 16.24 1.07
CA THR A 85 -6.38 15.90 1.71
C THR A 85 -7.56 16.10 0.76
N ASP A 86 -7.57 17.22 0.04
CA ASP A 86 -8.68 17.59 -0.85
C ASP A 86 -8.42 17.28 -2.33
N LEU A 87 -7.31 16.62 -2.65
CA LEU A 87 -6.99 16.29 -4.04
C LEU A 87 -7.85 15.12 -4.55
N GLU A 88 -8.11 15.11 -5.84
CA GLU A 88 -8.75 13.98 -6.50
C GLU A 88 -7.78 12.80 -6.66
N THR A 89 -8.33 11.59 -6.75
CA THR A 89 -7.53 10.34 -6.84
C THR A 89 -6.49 10.40 -7.96
N GLU A 90 -6.84 10.97 -9.12
CA GLU A 90 -5.93 11.10 -10.26
C GLU A 90 -4.73 12.01 -9.95
N ASP A 91 -4.95 13.10 -9.21
CA ASP A 91 -3.90 14.04 -8.84
C ASP A 91 -2.93 13.39 -7.82
N ILE A 92 -3.46 12.64 -6.86
CA ILE A 92 -2.66 11.87 -5.89
C ILE A 92 -1.86 10.75 -6.60
N ALA A 93 -2.50 10.03 -7.52
CA ALA A 93 -1.81 9.00 -8.32
C ALA A 93 -0.66 9.59 -9.16
N MET A 94 -0.83 10.79 -9.71
CA MET A 94 0.22 11.49 -10.45
C MET A 94 1.40 11.91 -9.56
N LYS A 95 1.19 12.10 -8.27
CA LYS A 95 2.26 12.37 -7.29
C LYS A 95 3.10 11.13 -6.96
N GLY A 96 2.62 9.93 -7.28
CA GLY A 96 3.36 8.68 -7.08
C GLY A 96 2.72 7.73 -6.06
N VAL A 97 1.45 7.88 -5.77
CA VAL A 97 0.69 6.93 -4.95
C VAL A 97 -0.07 5.98 -5.86
N ALA A 98 0.08 4.67 -5.66
CA ALA A 98 -0.71 3.65 -6.35
C ALA A 98 -1.42 2.76 -5.34
N ILE A 99 -2.61 2.25 -5.72
CA ILE A 99 -3.40 1.35 -4.89
C ILE A 99 -3.79 0.09 -5.67
N VAL A 100 -3.65 -1.05 -5.03
CA VAL A 100 -4.21 -2.34 -5.46
C VAL A 100 -5.36 -2.66 -4.52
N PRO A 101 -6.62 -2.56 -4.97
CA PRO A 101 -7.76 -2.88 -4.13
C PRO A 101 -7.93 -4.39 -3.98
N GLU A 102 -8.62 -4.83 -2.92
CA GLU A 102 -8.97 -6.22 -2.61
C GLU A 102 -9.55 -6.99 -3.82
N GLU A 103 -10.44 -6.35 -4.59
CA GLU A 103 -11.13 -6.96 -5.74
C GLU A 103 -10.22 -7.22 -6.96
N ARG A 104 -8.89 -7.01 -6.87
CA ARG A 104 -7.86 -7.17 -7.93
C ARG A 104 -8.08 -6.33 -9.18
N ARG A 105 -9.31 -6.18 -9.66
CA ARG A 105 -9.77 -5.36 -10.80
C ARG A 105 -8.92 -5.55 -12.07
N VAL A 106 -8.54 -6.80 -12.40
CA VAL A 106 -7.92 -7.10 -13.70
C VAL A 106 -8.97 -7.03 -14.81
N PHE A 107 -8.53 -6.78 -16.05
CA PHE A 107 -9.39 -6.79 -17.23
C PHE A 107 -9.40 -8.22 -17.80
N PRO A 108 -10.46 -9.02 -17.55
CA PRO A 108 -10.42 -10.47 -17.79
C PRO A 108 -10.33 -10.84 -19.28
N ASN A 109 -10.81 -9.98 -20.16
CA ASN A 109 -10.83 -10.19 -21.62
C ASN A 109 -9.59 -9.61 -22.33
N LEU A 110 -8.63 -9.10 -21.57
CA LEU A 110 -7.34 -8.64 -22.07
C LEU A 110 -6.25 -9.61 -21.63
N THR A 111 -5.22 -9.75 -22.45
CA THR A 111 -4.05 -10.54 -22.09
C THR A 111 -3.30 -9.91 -20.92
N VAL A 112 -2.38 -10.68 -20.31
CA VAL A 112 -1.46 -10.17 -19.27
C VAL A 112 -0.74 -8.93 -19.76
N GLU A 113 -0.13 -8.98 -20.93
CA GLU A 113 0.63 -7.85 -21.49
C GLU A 113 -0.26 -6.63 -21.77
N GLU A 114 -1.47 -6.82 -22.31
CA GLU A 114 -2.42 -5.74 -22.53
C GLU A 114 -2.89 -5.10 -21.21
N ASN A 115 -3.10 -5.89 -20.15
CA ASN A 115 -3.38 -5.36 -18.80
C ASN A 115 -2.26 -4.44 -18.30
N LEU A 116 -1.01 -4.84 -18.49
CA LEU A 116 0.15 -4.02 -18.11
C LEU A 116 0.29 -2.75 -18.97
N HIS A 117 -0.04 -2.83 -20.25
CA HIS A 117 -0.03 -1.66 -21.14
C HIS A 117 -1.08 -0.62 -20.77
N LEU A 118 -2.25 -1.01 -20.25
CA LEU A 118 -3.28 -0.07 -19.83
C LEU A 118 -2.82 0.91 -18.73
N ALA A 119 -1.91 0.50 -17.86
CA ALA A 119 -1.34 1.38 -16.84
C ALA A 119 -0.59 2.59 -17.45
N GLN A 120 -0.05 2.45 -18.66
CA GLN A 120 0.62 3.52 -19.38
C GLN A 120 -0.36 4.53 -20.01
N VAL A 121 -1.54 4.05 -20.45
CA VAL A 121 -2.54 4.90 -21.13
C VAL A 121 -3.15 5.92 -20.16
N SER A 122 -3.38 5.57 -18.91
CA SER A 122 -3.99 6.47 -17.93
C SER A 122 -3.13 7.70 -17.65
N ARG A 123 -1.80 7.61 -17.74
CA ARG A 123 -0.87 8.73 -17.55
C ARG A 123 -0.81 9.70 -18.75
N ASN A 124 -0.97 9.21 -19.96
CA ASN A 124 -0.96 10.06 -21.15
C ASN A 124 -2.21 10.95 -21.29
N ARG A 125 -3.31 10.63 -20.59
CA ARG A 125 -4.55 11.40 -20.64
C ARG A 125 -4.47 12.75 -19.89
N SER A 126 -3.58 12.92 -18.94
CA SER A 126 -3.40 14.17 -18.19
C SER A 126 -3.02 15.34 -19.09
N ASN A 127 -2.30 15.10 -20.19
CA ASN A 127 -1.94 16.12 -21.17
C ASN A 127 -3.10 16.50 -22.12
N LEU A 128 -4.15 15.65 -22.24
CA LEU A 128 -5.27 15.89 -23.16
C LEU A 128 -6.26 16.96 -22.66
N PHE A 129 -6.32 17.23 -21.35
CA PHE A 129 -7.29 18.16 -20.75
C PHE A 129 -6.69 19.48 -20.27
N GLY A 130 -5.45 19.82 -20.66
CA GLY A 130 -4.84 21.12 -20.36
C GLY A 130 -4.52 21.36 -18.88
N ARG A 131 -4.60 20.33 -18.04
CA ARG A 131 -4.14 20.39 -16.65
C ARG A 131 -2.62 20.23 -16.62
N ASN A 132 -1.92 21.23 -16.09
CA ASN A 132 -0.48 21.19 -15.90
C ASN A 132 -0.16 20.37 -14.64
N LEU A 133 -0.22 19.03 -14.76
CA LEU A 133 -0.05 18.07 -13.67
C LEU A 133 1.43 17.73 -13.37
N GLY A 134 2.34 18.60 -13.75
CA GLY A 134 3.77 18.41 -13.52
C GLY A 134 4.44 17.46 -14.51
N LYS A 135 5.68 17.07 -14.21
CA LYS A 135 6.47 16.15 -15.05
C LYS A 135 5.85 14.76 -14.97
N VAL A 136 5.40 14.23 -16.11
CA VAL A 136 4.91 12.83 -16.19
C VAL A 136 6.06 11.91 -15.76
N ARG A 137 5.81 11.06 -14.75
CA ARG A 137 6.79 10.07 -14.30
C ARG A 137 6.94 8.99 -15.37
N ASP A 138 8.17 8.53 -15.60
CA ASP A 138 8.41 7.40 -16.49
C ASP A 138 7.77 6.14 -15.93
N THR A 139 7.20 5.32 -16.79
CA THR A 139 6.66 4.01 -16.40
C THR A 139 7.79 3.00 -16.24
N ARG A 140 7.68 2.09 -15.27
CA ARG A 140 8.64 1.00 -15.11
C ARG A 140 8.64 0.11 -16.38
N PRO A 141 9.81 -0.28 -16.94
CA PRO A 141 9.89 -1.17 -18.09
C PRO A 141 9.14 -2.50 -17.88
N LEU A 142 8.59 -3.09 -18.95
CA LEU A 142 7.89 -4.38 -18.84
C LEU A 142 8.84 -5.52 -18.45
N GLU A 143 10.07 -5.48 -18.94
CA GLU A 143 11.10 -6.47 -18.64
C GLU A 143 11.38 -6.53 -17.14
N GLU A 144 11.48 -5.39 -16.45
CA GLU A 144 11.69 -5.34 -14.99
C GLU A 144 10.48 -5.92 -14.24
N LEU A 145 9.24 -5.71 -14.74
CA LEU A 145 8.06 -6.33 -14.16
C LEU A 145 8.06 -7.85 -14.34
N TYR A 146 8.52 -8.34 -15.48
CA TYR A 146 8.61 -9.77 -15.74
C TYR A 146 9.73 -10.43 -14.93
N ASP A 147 10.82 -9.71 -14.64
CA ASP A 147 11.85 -10.17 -13.70
C ASP A 147 11.29 -10.32 -12.28
N THR A 148 10.45 -9.37 -11.85
CA THR A 148 9.76 -9.44 -10.54
C THR A 148 8.67 -10.52 -10.51
N PHE A 149 7.96 -10.73 -11.64
CA PHE A 149 6.82 -11.65 -11.78
C PHE A 149 7.03 -12.67 -12.90
N PRO A 150 7.94 -13.66 -12.77
CA PRO A 150 8.28 -14.59 -13.87
C PRO A 150 7.07 -15.38 -14.40
N ARG A 151 6.09 -15.72 -13.54
CA ARG A 151 4.87 -16.41 -13.95
C ARG A 151 4.01 -15.59 -14.91
N LEU A 152 4.03 -14.26 -14.80
CA LEU A 152 3.33 -13.38 -15.76
C LEU A 152 4.06 -13.34 -17.09
N ASP A 153 5.38 -13.44 -17.08
CA ASP A 153 6.19 -13.53 -18.28
C ASP A 153 5.84 -14.77 -19.14
N GLU A 154 5.76 -15.93 -18.48
CA GLU A 154 5.36 -17.18 -19.13
C GLU A 154 3.96 -17.12 -19.77
N ARG A 155 3.11 -16.18 -19.33
CA ARG A 155 1.69 -16.06 -19.69
C ARG A 155 1.33 -14.75 -20.39
N ARG A 156 2.31 -14.04 -20.96
CA ARG A 156 2.11 -12.68 -21.58
C ARG A 156 0.88 -12.63 -22.49
N GLY A 157 0.70 -13.63 -23.34
CA GLY A 157 -0.39 -13.71 -24.31
C GLY A 157 -1.67 -14.40 -23.81
N GLN A 158 -1.73 -14.78 -22.52
CA GLN A 158 -2.89 -15.44 -21.95
C GLN A 158 -3.91 -14.41 -21.44
N ASP A 159 -5.21 -14.66 -21.65
CA ASP A 159 -6.28 -13.81 -21.13
C ASP A 159 -6.28 -13.83 -19.60
N ALA A 160 -6.29 -12.63 -18.99
CA ALA A 160 -6.21 -12.48 -17.54
C ALA A 160 -7.35 -13.18 -16.78
N GLY A 161 -8.53 -13.32 -17.41
CA GLY A 161 -9.65 -14.05 -16.84
C GLY A 161 -9.43 -15.54 -16.67
N THR A 162 -8.42 -16.12 -17.34
CA THR A 162 -8.09 -17.55 -17.27
C THR A 162 -6.95 -17.87 -16.29
N LEU A 163 -6.35 -16.84 -15.71
CA LEU A 163 -5.32 -16.95 -14.68
C LEU A 163 -5.91 -17.46 -13.36
N SER A 164 -5.09 -18.14 -12.56
CA SER A 164 -5.42 -18.44 -11.17
C SER A 164 -5.60 -17.18 -10.33
N GLY A 165 -6.27 -17.27 -9.18
CA GLY A 165 -6.47 -16.11 -8.29
C GLY A 165 -5.16 -15.44 -7.86
N GLY A 166 -4.10 -16.22 -7.61
CA GLY A 166 -2.78 -15.68 -7.27
C GLY A 166 -2.10 -14.98 -8.45
N GLU A 167 -2.18 -15.55 -9.67
CA GLU A 167 -1.65 -14.90 -10.87
C GLU A 167 -2.40 -13.60 -11.20
N GLN A 168 -3.73 -13.56 -10.96
CA GLN A 168 -4.51 -12.32 -11.07
C GLN A 168 -4.08 -11.28 -10.03
N GLN A 169 -3.76 -11.71 -8.80
CA GLN A 169 -3.23 -10.83 -7.76
C GLN A 169 -1.87 -10.26 -8.17
N MET A 170 -0.94 -11.10 -8.61
CA MET A 170 0.36 -10.66 -9.13
C MET A 170 0.20 -9.69 -10.31
N LEU A 171 -0.75 -9.94 -11.23
CA LEU A 171 -1.04 -9.04 -12.34
C LEU A 171 -1.59 -7.69 -11.88
N ALA A 172 -2.44 -7.67 -10.85
CA ALA A 172 -2.94 -6.42 -10.27
C ALA A 172 -1.82 -5.60 -9.64
N ILE A 173 -0.92 -6.25 -8.88
CA ILE A 173 0.27 -5.61 -8.28
C ILE A 173 1.22 -5.11 -9.37
N ALA A 174 1.56 -5.95 -10.36
CA ALA A 174 2.44 -5.58 -11.48
C ALA A 174 1.90 -4.38 -12.28
N ARG A 175 0.57 -4.32 -12.49
CA ARG A 175 -0.08 -3.20 -13.16
C ARG A 175 0.01 -1.89 -12.36
N ALA A 176 -0.12 -1.94 -11.04
CA ALA A 176 0.08 -0.79 -10.17
C ALA A 176 1.56 -0.36 -10.18
N LEU A 177 2.48 -1.32 -10.07
CA LEU A 177 3.93 -1.11 -10.09
C LEU A 177 4.41 -0.51 -11.43
N ARG A 178 3.75 -0.85 -12.56
CA ARG A 178 4.03 -0.27 -13.89
C ARG A 178 3.96 1.24 -13.89
N GLN A 179 3.18 1.84 -13.00
CA GLN A 179 3.09 3.28 -12.84
C GLN A 179 4.31 3.90 -12.13
N ASN A 180 5.28 3.09 -11.72
CA ASN A 180 6.47 3.49 -10.98
C ASN A 180 6.13 4.36 -9.76
N PRO A 181 5.32 3.85 -8.81
CA PRO A 181 4.92 4.61 -7.63
C PRO A 181 6.06 4.77 -6.63
N ASP A 182 6.01 5.83 -5.81
CA ASP A 182 6.84 5.95 -4.62
C ASP A 182 6.20 5.22 -3.44
N LEU A 183 4.86 5.23 -3.38
CA LEU A 183 4.05 4.52 -2.40
C LEU A 183 3.09 3.57 -3.11
N LEU A 184 3.24 2.28 -2.85
CA LEU A 184 2.32 1.22 -3.28
C LEU A 184 1.47 0.78 -2.08
N MET A 185 0.16 1.00 -2.17
CA MET A 185 -0.81 0.58 -1.17
C MET A 185 -1.50 -0.71 -1.63
N LEU A 186 -1.51 -1.73 -0.77
CA LEU A 186 -2.10 -3.05 -1.04
C LEU A 186 -3.23 -3.32 -0.04
N ASP A 187 -4.46 -3.49 -0.54
CA ASP A 187 -5.65 -3.75 0.29
C ASP A 187 -5.95 -5.25 0.28
N GLU A 188 -5.65 -5.92 1.39
CA GLU A 188 -5.85 -7.35 1.65
C GLU A 188 -5.35 -8.26 0.50
N PRO A 189 -4.06 -8.12 0.08
CA PRO A 189 -3.54 -8.83 -1.09
C PRO A 189 -3.52 -10.35 -0.94
N TYR A 190 -3.65 -10.89 0.26
CA TYR A 190 -3.63 -12.32 0.55
C TYR A 190 -5.02 -12.96 0.60
N GLU A 191 -6.10 -12.14 0.51
CA GLU A 191 -7.45 -12.66 0.66
C GLU A 191 -7.81 -13.69 -0.42
N GLY A 192 -8.32 -14.84 0.06
CA GLY A 192 -8.77 -15.94 -0.81
C GLY A 192 -7.64 -16.67 -1.55
N LEU A 193 -6.36 -16.49 -1.15
CA LEU A 193 -5.22 -17.20 -1.72
C LEU A 193 -4.87 -18.45 -0.89
N ALA A 194 -4.37 -19.47 -1.57
CA ALA A 194 -3.78 -20.63 -0.92
C ALA A 194 -2.44 -20.27 -0.26
N PRO A 195 -2.03 -20.93 0.86
CA PRO A 195 -0.81 -20.60 1.58
C PRO A 195 0.45 -20.48 0.72
N GLN A 196 0.67 -21.41 -0.21
CA GLN A 196 1.83 -21.38 -1.12
C GLN A 196 1.83 -20.16 -2.05
N ILE A 197 0.64 -19.64 -2.39
CA ILE A 197 0.51 -18.44 -3.23
C ILE A 197 0.75 -17.18 -2.41
N ILE A 198 0.41 -17.20 -1.12
CA ILE A 198 0.73 -16.10 -0.20
C ILE A 198 2.25 -15.90 -0.17
N GLU A 199 3.03 -16.97 -0.01
CA GLU A 199 4.50 -16.93 -0.04
C GLU A 199 5.03 -16.31 -1.36
N ASP A 200 4.49 -16.72 -2.51
CA ASP A 200 4.86 -16.13 -3.81
C ASP A 200 4.56 -14.61 -3.89
N VAL A 201 3.46 -14.15 -3.27
CA VAL A 201 3.08 -12.73 -3.22
C VAL A 201 3.95 -11.96 -2.23
N GLU A 202 4.25 -12.53 -1.06
CA GLU A 202 5.18 -11.97 -0.06
C GLU A 202 6.56 -11.74 -0.67
N ASP A 203 7.11 -12.73 -1.37
CA ASP A 203 8.40 -12.64 -2.06
C ASP A 203 8.40 -11.51 -3.11
N ALA A 204 7.31 -11.36 -3.87
CA ALA A 204 7.19 -10.28 -4.84
C ALA A 204 7.12 -8.91 -4.15
N ILE A 205 6.35 -8.77 -3.06
CA ILE A 205 6.25 -7.53 -2.29
C ILE A 205 7.62 -7.16 -1.69
N ALA A 206 8.34 -8.13 -1.11
CA ALA A 206 9.67 -7.91 -0.55
C ALA A 206 10.65 -7.39 -1.62
N ARG A 207 10.67 -7.99 -2.83
CA ARG A 207 11.51 -7.52 -3.95
C ARG A 207 11.16 -6.10 -4.37
N ILE A 208 9.87 -5.77 -4.48
CA ILE A 208 9.40 -4.42 -4.83
C ILE A 208 9.90 -3.39 -3.82
N ASN A 209 9.91 -3.74 -2.53
CA ASN A 209 10.44 -2.88 -1.48
C ASN A 209 11.96 -2.77 -1.55
N GLU A 210 12.71 -3.87 -1.75
CA GLU A 210 14.17 -3.87 -1.94
C GLU A 210 14.60 -3.00 -3.13
N GLU A 211 13.76 -2.87 -4.16
CA GLU A 211 13.95 -1.98 -5.31
C GLU A 211 13.65 -0.49 -5.00
N GLY A 212 13.27 -0.19 -3.75
CA GLY A 212 13.07 1.17 -3.23
C GLY A 212 11.63 1.69 -3.28
N THR A 213 10.62 0.85 -3.62
CA THR A 213 9.22 1.26 -3.53
C THR A 213 8.75 1.12 -2.07
N THR A 214 8.22 2.19 -1.49
CA THR A 214 7.59 2.15 -0.16
C THR A 214 6.25 1.41 -0.23
N ILE A 215 5.94 0.60 0.78
CA ILE A 215 4.73 -0.23 0.79
C ILE A 215 3.88 0.07 2.02
N LEU A 216 2.59 0.32 1.81
CA LEU A 216 1.58 0.26 2.86
C LEU A 216 0.71 -0.98 2.62
N LEU A 217 0.95 -2.01 3.42
CA LEU A 217 0.26 -3.29 3.37
C LEU A 217 -0.91 -3.28 4.37
N VAL A 218 -2.12 -3.39 3.87
CA VAL A 218 -3.33 -3.45 4.71
C VAL A 218 -3.84 -4.88 4.74
N GLU A 219 -3.94 -5.45 5.95
CA GLU A 219 -4.25 -6.86 6.10
C GLU A 219 -5.07 -7.19 7.36
N GLN A 220 -5.83 -8.26 7.28
CA GLN A 220 -6.39 -8.93 8.44
C GLN A 220 -5.49 -10.09 8.88
N ASN A 221 -4.81 -10.75 7.95
CA ASN A 221 -3.86 -11.82 8.24
C ASN A 221 -2.54 -11.26 8.80
N ALA A 222 -2.56 -10.98 10.12
CA ALA A 222 -1.40 -10.41 10.79
C ALA A 222 -0.15 -11.30 10.70
N ALA A 223 -0.32 -12.63 10.74
CA ALA A 223 0.81 -13.56 10.68
C ALA A 223 1.60 -13.42 9.38
N ALA A 224 0.91 -13.32 8.23
CA ALA A 224 1.51 -13.11 6.94
C ALA A 224 2.12 -11.70 6.82
N ALA A 225 1.34 -10.66 7.14
CA ALA A 225 1.81 -9.29 7.00
C ALA A 225 3.07 -8.98 7.82
N LEU A 226 3.15 -9.50 9.04
CA LEU A 226 4.30 -9.30 9.93
C LEU A 226 5.57 -10.04 9.48
N GLN A 227 5.52 -10.95 8.49
CA GLN A 227 6.72 -11.59 7.94
C GLN A 227 7.58 -10.60 7.14
N ILE A 228 6.93 -9.68 6.43
CA ILE A 228 7.59 -8.76 5.49
C ILE A 228 7.56 -7.29 5.95
N ALA A 229 6.80 -6.96 7.00
CA ALA A 229 6.71 -5.59 7.50
C ALA A 229 7.88 -5.22 8.42
N ASP A 230 8.33 -3.97 8.30
CA ASP A 230 9.28 -3.32 9.23
C ASP A 230 8.55 -2.76 10.45
N ARG A 231 7.45 -2.02 10.19
CA ARG A 231 6.60 -1.39 11.22
C ARG A 231 5.14 -1.82 11.02
N SER A 232 4.37 -1.69 12.08
CA SER A 232 2.96 -2.02 12.05
C SER A 232 2.12 -1.09 12.91
N TYR A 233 0.91 -0.84 12.42
CA TYR A 233 -0.18 -0.22 13.14
C TYR A 233 -1.33 -1.21 13.30
N ILE A 234 -2.06 -1.12 14.40
CA ILE A 234 -3.37 -1.77 14.52
C ILE A 234 -4.44 -0.70 14.56
N VAL A 235 -5.41 -0.81 13.66
CA VAL A 235 -6.62 0.00 13.70
C VAL A 235 -7.77 -0.82 14.29
N ASP A 236 -8.48 -0.23 15.25
CA ASP A 236 -9.72 -0.78 15.81
C ASP A 236 -10.76 0.35 15.93
N GLN A 237 -11.97 0.12 15.44
CA GLN A 237 -13.08 1.09 15.46
C GLN A 237 -12.72 2.50 14.93
N GLY A 238 -11.81 2.58 13.98
CA GLY A 238 -11.39 3.83 13.34
C GLY A 238 -10.26 4.59 14.06
N GLU A 239 -9.69 4.03 15.11
CA GLU A 239 -8.59 4.62 15.88
C GLU A 239 -7.35 3.72 15.81
N ILE A 240 -6.14 4.29 15.84
CA ILE A 240 -4.91 3.52 16.02
C ILE A 240 -4.78 3.13 17.49
N VAL A 241 -4.71 1.81 17.74
CA VAL A 241 -4.60 1.24 19.10
C VAL A 241 -3.23 0.63 19.38
N PHE A 242 -2.41 0.49 18.37
CA PHE A 242 -1.01 0.05 18.46
C PHE A 242 -0.18 0.67 17.35
N GLU A 243 1.04 1.07 17.68
CA GLU A 243 2.12 1.45 16.78
C GLU A 243 3.42 0.86 17.30
N GLY A 244 4.20 0.21 16.42
CA GLY A 244 5.49 -0.36 16.79
C GLY A 244 6.15 -1.07 15.62
N THR A 245 7.30 -1.68 15.87
CA THR A 245 7.95 -2.56 14.89
C THR A 245 7.16 -3.85 14.73
N ALA A 246 7.31 -4.49 13.56
CA ALA A 246 6.70 -5.80 13.33
C ALA A 246 7.20 -6.86 14.33
N THR A 247 8.44 -6.73 14.81
CA THR A 247 9.02 -7.61 15.83
C THR A 247 8.34 -7.43 17.18
N GLU A 248 8.16 -6.19 17.63
CA GLU A 248 7.43 -5.90 18.88
C GLU A 248 6.03 -6.48 18.86
N LEU A 249 5.29 -6.30 17.76
CA LEU A 249 3.93 -6.85 17.64
C LEU A 249 3.93 -8.38 17.57
N ARG A 250 4.94 -9.02 16.94
CA ARG A 250 5.08 -10.49 16.94
C ARG A 250 5.29 -11.07 18.32
N GLU A 251 5.94 -10.33 19.21
CA GLU A 251 6.22 -10.73 20.60
C GLU A 251 5.09 -10.37 21.58
N ASP A 252 4.17 -9.48 21.20
CA ASP A 252 3.04 -9.03 22.02
C ASP A 252 1.78 -9.88 21.76
N ASP A 253 1.74 -11.07 22.38
CA ASP A 253 0.60 -11.99 22.26
C ASP A 253 -0.70 -11.37 22.80
N GLU A 254 -0.64 -10.52 23.85
CA GLU A 254 -1.83 -9.91 24.47
C GLU A 254 -2.50 -8.94 23.48
N THR A 255 -1.73 -8.07 22.85
CA THR A 255 -2.22 -7.11 21.84
C THR A 255 -2.77 -7.84 20.61
N ARG A 256 -2.05 -8.87 20.10
CA ARG A 256 -2.51 -9.65 18.95
C ARG A 256 -3.82 -10.37 19.26
N GLN A 257 -3.93 -11.04 20.38
CA GLN A 257 -5.14 -11.76 20.77
C GLN A 257 -6.32 -10.79 20.97
N ARG A 258 -6.07 -9.66 21.60
CA ARG A 258 -7.11 -8.65 21.89
C ARG A 258 -7.69 -8.01 20.62
N TYR A 259 -6.84 -7.54 19.71
CA TYR A 259 -7.26 -6.72 18.58
C TYR A 259 -7.34 -7.49 17.26
N LEU A 260 -6.54 -8.54 17.08
CA LEU A 260 -6.48 -9.31 15.84
C LEU A 260 -7.12 -10.70 15.97
N GLY A 261 -7.19 -11.24 17.20
CA GLY A 261 -7.81 -12.54 17.49
C GLY A 261 -6.93 -13.74 17.16
N VAL A 262 -5.59 -13.52 17.15
CA VAL A 262 -4.58 -14.53 16.85
C VAL A 262 -3.48 -14.53 17.90
#